data_e8823b45f2803ad3c752cb397c6282f7
#
_entry.id   e8823b45f2803ad3c752cb397c6282f7
#
_cell.length_a   1.000
_cell.length_b   1.000
_cell.length_c   1.000
_cell.angle_alpha   90.00
_cell.angle_beta   90.00
_cell.angle_gamma   90.00
#
_symmetry.space_group_name_H-M   'P 1'
#
loop_
_entity.id
_entity.type
_entity.pdbx_description
1 polymer ?
#
loop_
_entity_poly.entity_id
_entity_poly.type
_entity_poly.pdbx_seq_one_letter_code
_entity_poly.pdbx_strand_id
1 'polypeptide(L)'
;MKRVLVYIAALIAALVIPLKGTNIGKLQPVGLVQLYREGNMIIIVTDTGDSGIGDTVDAAFENLEETTSGIVFLDTADFLLVSKSAMDAIDALGMYLKPSVRICYAEPDIDPVQAADYLSVHRPMVRLKDREDHNNADVLSRENGRLIMH
;
A
#
# COMPACT_ATOMS: atom_id res chain seq x y z
N MET A 1 36.98 -42.63 -4.12
CA MET A 1 36.77 -41.74 -5.27
C MET A 1 35.31 -41.57 -5.66
N LYS A 2 34.49 -42.63 -5.76
CA LYS A 2 33.05 -42.49 -6.12
C LYS A 2 32.24 -41.57 -5.18
N ARG A 3 32.50 -41.60 -3.88
CA ARG A 3 31.79 -40.76 -2.88
C ARG A 3 32.11 -39.27 -3.04
N VAL A 4 33.36 -38.93 -3.35
CA VAL A 4 33.81 -37.56 -3.57
C VAL A 4 33.16 -36.97 -4.82
N LEU A 5 33.03 -37.76 -5.88
CA LEU A 5 32.35 -37.36 -7.12
C LEU A 5 30.86 -37.05 -6.89
N VAL A 6 30.16 -37.80 -6.02
CA VAL A 6 28.77 -37.55 -5.68
C VAL A 6 28.62 -36.22 -4.91
N TYR A 7 29.55 -35.93 -3.98
CA TYR A 7 29.51 -34.64 -3.26
C TYR A 7 29.79 -33.45 -4.18
N ILE A 8 30.73 -33.58 -5.11
CA ILE A 8 31.00 -32.52 -6.10
C ILE A 8 29.82 -32.32 -7.03
N ALA A 9 29.19 -33.38 -7.50
CA ALA A 9 27.98 -33.27 -8.34
C ALA A 9 26.81 -32.64 -7.58
N ALA A 10 26.59 -32.97 -6.30
CA ALA A 10 25.56 -32.35 -5.46
C ALA A 10 25.85 -30.86 -5.20
N LEU A 11 27.11 -30.49 -4.99
CA LEU A 11 27.50 -29.08 -4.82
C LEU A 11 27.28 -28.26 -6.09
N ILE A 12 27.62 -28.83 -7.26
CA ILE A 12 27.38 -28.19 -8.56
C ILE A 12 25.87 -28.05 -8.82
N ALA A 13 25.09 -29.10 -8.51
CA ALA A 13 23.63 -29.04 -8.65
C ALA A 13 23.01 -27.97 -7.73
N ALA A 14 23.51 -27.82 -6.50
CA ALA A 14 23.08 -26.76 -5.59
C ALA A 14 23.44 -25.35 -6.08
N LEU A 15 24.56 -25.20 -6.78
CA LEU A 15 24.98 -23.93 -7.38
C LEU A 15 24.23 -23.57 -8.66
N VAL A 16 23.70 -24.57 -9.37
CA VAL A 16 22.96 -24.39 -10.64
C VAL A 16 21.45 -24.27 -10.41
N ILE A 17 20.95 -24.62 -9.22
CA ILE A 17 19.55 -24.31 -8.87
C ILE A 17 19.45 -22.80 -8.86
N PRO A 18 18.74 -22.18 -9.83
CA PRO A 18 18.51 -20.74 -9.78
C PRO A 18 17.74 -20.48 -8.48
N LEU A 19 18.42 -19.89 -7.49
CA LEU A 19 17.71 -19.21 -6.43
C LEU A 19 16.75 -18.28 -7.16
N LYS A 20 15.46 -18.54 -7.08
CA LYS A 20 14.43 -17.58 -7.47
C LYS A 20 14.59 -16.39 -6.52
N GLY A 21 15.62 -15.59 -6.79
CA GLY A 21 15.80 -14.31 -6.16
C GLY A 21 14.58 -13.50 -6.54
N THR A 22 13.80 -13.08 -5.57
CA THR A 22 12.80 -12.05 -5.75
C THR A 22 13.52 -10.89 -6.41
N ASN A 23 13.14 -10.55 -7.62
CA ASN A 23 13.78 -9.49 -8.41
C ASN A 23 13.48 -8.18 -7.68
N ILE A 24 14.37 -7.75 -6.79
CA ILE A 24 14.24 -6.53 -5.98
C ILE A 24 13.98 -5.31 -6.88
N GLY A 25 14.44 -5.34 -8.14
CA GLY A 25 14.16 -4.32 -9.13
C GLY A 25 12.68 -4.22 -9.58
N LYS A 26 11.81 -5.16 -9.16
CA LYS A 26 10.37 -5.11 -9.40
C LYS A 26 9.56 -4.67 -8.19
N LEU A 27 10.18 -4.42 -7.04
CA LEU A 27 9.51 -3.86 -5.87
C LEU A 27 9.18 -2.40 -6.16
N GLN A 28 7.90 -2.08 -6.10
CA GLN A 28 7.42 -0.70 -6.19
C GLN A 28 7.11 -0.21 -4.77
N PRO A 29 7.96 0.65 -4.20
CA PRO A 29 7.67 1.25 -2.91
C PRO A 29 6.48 2.19 -3.06
N VAL A 30 5.47 1.98 -2.21
CA VAL A 30 4.28 2.81 -2.13
C VAL A 30 4.46 3.77 -0.96
N GLY A 31 4.35 5.06 -1.19
CA GLY A 31 4.41 6.09 -0.15
C GLY A 31 3.04 6.42 0.43
N LEU A 32 2.00 6.35 -0.40
CA LEU A 32 0.63 6.64 -0.02
C LEU A 32 -0.34 5.63 -0.61
N VAL A 33 -1.31 5.22 0.21
CA VAL A 33 -2.45 4.40 -0.19
C VAL A 33 -3.72 5.21 0.00
N GLN A 34 -4.59 5.22 -0.99
CA GLN A 34 -5.93 5.81 -0.90
C GLN A 34 -6.97 4.70 -0.89
N LEU A 35 -7.90 4.79 0.06
CA LEU A 35 -9.01 3.85 0.26
C LEU A 35 -10.33 4.58 0.15
N TYR A 36 -11.17 4.17 -0.78
CA TYR A 36 -12.52 4.69 -0.89
C TYR A 36 -13.49 3.63 -1.38
N ARG A 37 -14.78 3.95 -1.31
CA ARG A 37 -15.86 3.07 -1.77
C ARG A 37 -16.67 3.76 -2.85
N GLU A 38 -16.94 3.04 -3.91
CA GLU A 38 -17.83 3.44 -4.98
C GLU A 38 -18.95 2.40 -5.12
N GLY A 39 -20.17 2.77 -4.78
CA GLY A 39 -21.25 1.81 -4.62
C GLY A 39 -20.92 0.77 -3.54
N ASN A 40 -20.91 -0.51 -3.91
CA ASN A 40 -20.54 -1.61 -3.01
C ASN A 40 -19.10 -2.06 -3.15
N MET A 41 -18.33 -1.42 -4.05
CA MET A 41 -16.95 -1.82 -4.32
C MET A 41 -15.98 -0.99 -3.50
N ILE A 42 -14.98 -1.65 -2.96
CA ILE A 42 -13.80 -1.05 -2.33
C ILE A 42 -12.76 -0.81 -3.40
N ILE A 43 -12.16 0.37 -3.38
CA ILE A 43 -11.13 0.77 -4.33
C ILE A 43 -9.90 1.18 -3.52
N ILE A 44 -8.76 0.58 -3.89
CA ILE A 44 -7.44 0.90 -3.36
C ILE A 44 -6.64 1.52 -4.50
N VAL A 45 -6.08 2.70 -4.26
CA VAL A 45 -5.21 3.39 -5.23
C VAL A 45 -3.90 3.74 -4.54
N THR A 46 -2.80 3.62 -5.26
CA THR A 46 -1.46 3.97 -4.76
C THR A 46 -0.93 5.24 -5.43
N ASP A 47 0.03 5.90 -4.81
CA ASP A 47 0.75 7.04 -5.39
C ASP A 47 1.66 6.63 -6.56
N THR A 48 1.83 5.34 -6.82
CA THR A 48 2.49 4.81 -8.02
C THR A 48 1.57 4.76 -9.24
N GLY A 49 0.27 5.02 -9.06
CA GLY A 49 -0.74 5.01 -10.11
C GLY A 49 -1.42 3.66 -10.30
N ASP A 50 -1.09 2.66 -9.50
CA ASP A 50 -1.74 1.36 -9.53
C ASP A 50 -3.04 1.40 -8.73
N SER A 51 -4.03 0.59 -9.14
CA SER A 51 -5.32 0.51 -8.47
C SER A 51 -5.88 -0.90 -8.48
N GLY A 52 -6.61 -1.23 -7.43
CA GLY A 52 -7.36 -2.48 -7.32
C GLY A 52 -8.79 -2.23 -6.85
N ILE A 53 -9.70 -3.06 -7.31
CA ILE A 53 -11.12 -2.99 -7.03
C ILE A 53 -11.66 -4.34 -6.60
N GLY A 54 -12.50 -4.38 -5.58
CA GLY A 54 -13.13 -5.60 -5.08
C GLY A 54 -14.32 -5.31 -4.19
N ASP A 55 -15.10 -6.31 -3.87
CA ASP A 55 -16.22 -6.21 -2.92
C ASP A 55 -15.73 -6.21 -1.46
N THR A 56 -14.50 -6.66 -1.24
CA THR A 56 -13.79 -6.65 0.04
C THR A 56 -12.41 -6.02 -0.13
N VAL A 57 -11.77 -5.67 0.98
CA VAL A 57 -10.38 -5.18 0.97
C VAL A 57 -9.43 -6.23 0.39
N ASP A 58 -9.62 -7.50 0.78
CA ASP A 58 -8.77 -8.59 0.30
C ASP A 58 -8.89 -8.78 -1.21
N ALA A 59 -10.12 -8.77 -1.74
CA ALA A 59 -10.37 -8.85 -3.18
C ALA A 59 -9.81 -7.65 -3.95
N ALA A 60 -9.92 -6.44 -3.38
CA ALA A 60 -9.35 -5.24 -3.98
C ALA A 60 -7.82 -5.29 -3.98
N PHE A 61 -7.21 -5.80 -2.91
CA PHE A 61 -5.76 -5.96 -2.81
C PHE A 61 -5.25 -7.04 -3.79
N GLU A 62 -5.92 -8.19 -3.88
CA GLU A 62 -5.59 -9.24 -4.84
C GLU A 62 -5.67 -8.71 -6.28
N ASN A 63 -6.72 -7.96 -6.61
CA ASN A 63 -6.86 -7.32 -7.92
C ASN A 63 -5.75 -6.28 -8.18
N LEU A 64 -5.34 -5.51 -7.16
CA LEU A 64 -4.22 -4.59 -7.25
C LEU A 64 -2.91 -5.34 -7.60
N GLU A 65 -2.63 -6.46 -6.94
CA GLU A 65 -1.44 -7.28 -7.23
C GLU A 65 -1.48 -7.89 -8.63
N GLU A 66 -2.64 -8.32 -9.11
CA GLU A 66 -2.81 -8.90 -10.45
C GLU A 66 -2.64 -7.87 -11.57
N THR A 67 -3.07 -6.63 -11.35
CA THR A 67 -3.05 -5.56 -12.36
C THR A 67 -1.73 -4.81 -12.40
N THR A 68 -0.96 -4.85 -11.33
CA THR A 68 0.33 -4.16 -11.22
C THR A 68 1.44 -4.94 -11.94
N SER A 69 2.29 -4.24 -12.68
CA SER A 69 3.42 -4.85 -13.41
C SER A 69 4.58 -5.30 -12.50
N GLY A 70 4.55 -4.93 -11.22
CA GLY A 70 5.56 -5.23 -10.21
C GLY A 70 4.97 -5.90 -8.97
N ILE A 71 5.74 -5.94 -7.92
CA ILE A 71 5.28 -6.38 -6.59
C ILE A 71 4.91 -5.13 -5.81
N VAL A 72 3.63 -4.99 -5.46
CA VAL A 72 3.13 -3.91 -4.61
C VAL A 72 3.57 -4.16 -3.18
N PHE A 73 4.28 -3.22 -2.61
CA PHE A 73 4.81 -3.32 -1.25
C PHE A 73 4.19 -2.22 -0.36
N LEU A 74 3.00 -2.49 0.14
CA LEU A 74 2.24 -1.53 0.96
C LEU A 74 2.89 -1.27 2.34
N ASP A 75 3.76 -2.15 2.80
CA ASP A 75 4.49 -2.00 4.07
C ASP A 75 5.42 -0.76 4.09
N THR A 76 5.73 -0.20 2.92
CA THR A 76 6.50 1.04 2.80
C THR A 76 5.65 2.29 2.93
N ALA A 77 4.32 2.19 2.83
CA ALA A 77 3.43 3.34 2.88
C ALA A 77 3.58 4.12 4.20
N ASP A 78 3.68 5.43 4.08
CA ASP A 78 3.72 6.35 5.21
C ASP A 78 2.36 6.98 5.49
N PHE A 79 1.49 7.05 4.47
CA PHE A 79 0.20 7.72 4.53
C PHE A 79 -0.93 6.84 4.01
N LEU A 80 -2.09 6.95 4.67
CA LEU A 80 -3.34 6.34 4.27
C LEU A 80 -4.40 7.44 4.15
N LEU A 81 -4.87 7.70 2.93
CA LEU A 81 -6.05 8.51 2.69
C LEU A 81 -7.29 7.64 2.72
N VAL A 82 -8.29 8.04 3.49
CA VAL A 82 -9.54 7.29 3.61
C VAL A 82 -10.72 8.20 3.31
N SER A 83 -11.62 7.77 2.43
CA SER A 83 -12.89 8.44 2.29
C SER A 83 -13.85 8.05 3.42
N LYS A 84 -14.78 8.93 3.77
CA LYS A 84 -15.82 8.64 4.77
C LYS A 84 -16.63 7.39 4.46
N SER A 85 -16.79 7.08 3.16
CA SER A 85 -17.52 5.89 2.70
C SER A 85 -16.81 4.56 2.96
N ALA A 86 -15.52 4.58 3.29
CA ALA A 86 -14.68 3.40 3.48
C ALA A 86 -14.05 3.31 4.88
N MET A 87 -14.52 4.10 5.85
CA MET A 87 -14.00 4.09 7.23
C MET A 87 -14.06 2.72 7.89
N ASP A 88 -15.11 1.96 7.61
CA ASP A 88 -15.32 0.59 8.12
C ASP A 88 -14.28 -0.42 7.58
N ALA A 89 -13.63 -0.10 6.47
CA ALA A 89 -12.63 -0.96 5.84
C ALA A 89 -11.18 -0.69 6.31
N ILE A 90 -10.95 0.32 7.15
CA ILE A 90 -9.60 0.69 7.63
C ILE A 90 -8.93 -0.47 8.35
N ASP A 91 -9.66 -1.18 9.21
CA ASP A 91 -9.11 -2.29 9.99
C ASP A 91 -8.67 -3.46 9.11
N ALA A 92 -9.44 -3.76 8.06
CA ALA A 92 -9.09 -4.81 7.11
C ALA A 92 -7.84 -4.42 6.28
N LEU A 93 -7.77 -3.18 5.80
CA LEU A 93 -6.59 -2.69 5.08
C LEU A 93 -5.36 -2.59 5.99
N GLY A 94 -5.57 -2.33 7.28
CA GLY A 94 -4.51 -2.26 8.28
C GLY A 94 -3.69 -3.55 8.43
N MET A 95 -4.20 -4.68 7.96
CA MET A 95 -3.43 -5.94 7.94
C MET A 95 -2.29 -5.93 6.92
N TYR A 96 -2.38 -5.08 5.89
CA TYR A 96 -1.40 -4.95 4.81
C TYR A 96 -0.45 -3.76 5.00
N LEU A 97 -0.70 -2.93 6.00
CA LEU A 97 0.03 -1.69 6.27
C LEU A 97 0.81 -1.76 7.59
N LYS A 98 1.92 -1.03 7.67
CA LYS A 98 2.64 -0.90 8.94
C LYS A 98 1.79 -0.10 9.96
N PRO A 99 1.85 -0.43 11.27
CA PRO A 99 1.05 0.26 12.30
C PRO A 99 1.34 1.76 12.43
N SER A 100 2.50 2.21 11.94
CA SER A 100 2.94 3.60 12.00
C SER A 100 2.41 4.48 10.86
N VAL A 101 1.69 3.91 9.88
CA VAL A 101 1.04 4.67 8.80
C VAL A 101 0.16 5.76 9.40
N ARG A 102 0.23 6.97 8.84
CA ARG A 102 -0.58 8.11 9.27
C ARG A 102 -1.85 8.19 8.45
N ILE A 103 -2.97 8.38 9.15
CA ILE A 103 -4.30 8.44 8.53
C ILE A 103 -4.70 9.89 8.31
N CYS A 104 -5.27 10.15 7.14
CA CYS A 104 -5.92 11.41 6.81
C CYS A 104 -7.22 11.11 6.05
N TYR A 105 -8.29 11.80 6.40
CA TYR A 105 -9.53 11.70 5.65
C TYR A 105 -9.48 12.59 4.41
N ALA A 106 -10.00 12.09 3.30
CA ALA A 106 -10.05 12.83 2.04
C ALA A 106 -11.21 12.35 1.16
N GLU A 107 -11.68 13.22 0.27
CA GLU A 107 -12.60 12.81 -0.78
C GLU A 107 -11.84 12.05 -1.89
N PRO A 108 -12.54 11.16 -2.63
CA PRO A 108 -11.91 10.30 -3.63
C PRO A 108 -11.28 11.04 -4.83
N ASP A 109 -11.66 12.30 -5.07
CA ASP A 109 -11.19 13.12 -6.18
C ASP A 109 -9.79 13.72 -5.96
N ILE A 110 -9.21 13.50 -4.77
CA ILE A 110 -7.84 13.94 -4.49
C ILE A 110 -6.86 12.99 -5.15
N ASP A 111 -5.98 13.54 -5.97
CA ASP A 111 -4.91 12.80 -6.64
C ASP A 111 -3.89 12.26 -5.61
N PRO A 112 -3.67 10.92 -5.56
CA PRO A 112 -2.75 10.31 -4.61
C PRO A 112 -1.30 10.83 -4.69
N VAL A 113 -0.83 11.14 -5.90
CA VAL A 113 0.55 11.65 -6.10
C VAL A 113 0.70 13.03 -5.48
N GLN A 114 -0.25 13.93 -5.74
CA GLN A 114 -0.25 15.28 -5.15
C GLN A 114 -0.42 15.23 -3.63
N ALA A 115 -1.25 14.30 -3.15
CA ALA A 115 -1.46 14.10 -1.72
C ALA A 115 -0.18 13.58 -1.03
N ALA A 116 0.53 12.62 -1.63
CA ALA A 116 1.78 12.10 -1.08
C ALA A 116 2.82 13.22 -0.92
N ASP A 117 2.99 14.06 -1.95
CA ASP A 117 3.90 15.20 -1.90
C ASP A 117 3.51 16.20 -0.79
N TYR A 118 2.22 16.54 -0.71
CA TYR A 118 1.72 17.46 0.31
C TYR A 118 1.91 16.92 1.73
N LEU A 119 1.51 15.64 1.98
CA LEU A 119 1.59 15.02 3.30
C LEU A 119 3.02 14.71 3.74
N SER A 120 3.97 14.63 2.82
CA SER A 120 5.40 14.51 3.16
C SER A 120 5.90 15.72 3.95
N VAL A 121 5.33 16.90 3.70
CA VAL A 121 5.64 18.18 4.37
C VAL A 121 4.67 18.44 5.52
N HIS A 122 3.37 18.19 5.31
CA HIS A 122 2.29 18.43 6.27
C HIS A 122 1.79 17.08 6.81
N ARG A 123 2.49 16.55 7.80
CA ARG A 123 2.24 15.19 8.30
C ARG A 123 1.01 15.11 9.19
N PRO A 124 0.04 14.23 8.88
CA PRO A 124 -1.09 13.96 9.76
C PRO A 124 -0.65 13.49 11.14
N MET A 125 -1.43 13.79 12.15
CA MET A 125 -1.11 13.46 13.55
C MET A 125 -1.45 12.01 13.91
N VAL A 126 -2.60 11.52 13.46
CA VAL A 126 -3.16 10.22 13.84
C VAL A 126 -2.50 9.07 13.07
N ARG A 127 -2.17 7.99 13.77
CA ARG A 127 -1.58 6.78 13.19
C ARG A 127 -2.59 5.63 13.16
N LEU A 128 -2.36 4.68 12.26
CA LEU A 128 -3.21 3.49 12.14
C LEU A 128 -3.35 2.71 13.45
N LYS A 129 -2.29 2.63 14.25
CA LYS A 129 -2.30 1.97 15.56
C LYS A 129 -3.15 2.68 16.62
N ASP A 130 -3.40 3.98 16.45
CA ASP A 130 -4.09 4.83 17.43
C ASP A 130 -5.61 4.84 17.11
N ARG A 131 -6.26 3.67 17.18
CA ARG A 131 -7.65 3.43 16.75
C ARG A 131 -8.68 4.35 17.39
N GLU A 132 -8.49 4.69 18.67
CA GLU A 132 -9.40 5.56 19.41
C GLU A 132 -9.44 6.99 18.85
N ASP A 133 -8.36 7.39 18.19
CA ASP A 133 -8.18 8.74 17.63
C ASP A 133 -8.59 8.84 16.15
N HIS A 134 -9.00 7.74 15.50
CA HIS A 134 -9.33 7.78 14.06
C HIS A 134 -10.42 8.79 13.72
N ASN A 135 -11.39 9.01 14.61
CA ASN A 135 -12.43 10.00 14.42
C ASN A 135 -11.92 11.46 14.44
N ASN A 136 -10.72 11.66 14.99
CA ASN A 136 -10.06 12.96 15.09
C ASN A 136 -8.92 13.11 14.07
N ALA A 137 -8.83 12.21 13.07
CA ALA A 137 -7.82 12.32 12.05
C ALA A 137 -8.04 13.57 11.18
N ASP A 138 -6.92 14.15 10.77
CA ASP A 138 -6.91 15.33 9.90
C ASP A 138 -7.69 15.07 8.60
N VAL A 139 -8.28 16.13 8.05
CA VAL A 139 -9.02 16.07 6.79
C VAL A 139 -8.24 16.83 5.72
N LEU A 140 -7.92 16.16 4.63
CA LEU A 140 -7.33 16.77 3.45
C LEU A 140 -8.44 17.18 2.48
N SER A 141 -8.49 18.44 2.14
CA SER A 141 -9.45 19.00 1.19
C SER A 141 -8.74 19.80 0.10
N ARG A 142 -9.48 20.09 -0.97
CA ARG A 142 -9.00 20.96 -2.04
C ARG A 142 -9.79 22.27 -2.04
N GLU A 143 -9.11 23.36 -1.78
CA GLU A 143 -9.69 24.71 -1.82
C GLU A 143 -8.94 25.58 -2.83
N ASN A 144 -9.67 26.19 -3.76
CA ASN A 144 -9.08 27.03 -4.81
C ASN A 144 -7.91 26.36 -5.57
N GLY A 145 -8.01 25.05 -5.79
CA GLY A 145 -6.99 24.26 -6.49
C GLY A 145 -5.78 23.88 -5.65
N ARG A 146 -5.77 24.20 -4.35
CA ARG A 146 -4.68 23.86 -3.42
C ARG A 146 -5.15 22.85 -2.39
N LEU A 147 -4.26 21.94 -1.99
CA LEU A 147 -4.50 21.04 -0.87
C LEU A 147 -4.33 21.78 0.45
N ILE A 148 -5.27 21.57 1.37
CA ILE A 148 -5.29 22.13 2.71
C ILE A 148 -5.66 21.02 3.69
N MET A 149 -4.98 20.94 4.81
CA MET A 149 -5.25 20.01 5.91
C MET A 149 -5.89 20.77 7.08
N HIS A 150 -6.98 20.22 7.60
CA HIS A 150 -7.76 20.78 8.72
C HIS A 150 -7.72 19.86 9.93
#